data_7048185249ceecea34c937bfd92ef559
#
_entry.id   7048185249ceecea34c937bfd92ef559
#
_cell.length_a   1.000
_cell.length_b   1.000
_cell.length_c   1.000
_cell.angle_alpha   90.00
_cell.angle_beta   90.00
_cell.angle_gamma   90.00
#
_symmetry.space_group_name_H-M   'P 1'
#
loop_
_entity.id
_entity.type
_entity.pdbx_description
1 polymer ?
#
loop_
_entity_poly.entity_id
_entity_poly.type
_entity_poly.pdbx_seq_one_letter_code
_entity_poly.pdbx_strand_id
1 'polypeptide(L)'
;LNVIKMIYATNTLLKDTAVAMKVNNPSDLPAKAAQVNADLKEKDREIESMRSKIASMNLGSILDNAVEVKGVKIVMLSGTGSDALRTMCDKIRDEKSDTAIVAVLAGVLDGKATLAATATKAAQAKGVKAGVLVKAVAQLTGGNGGGKPDFAMAGVKDQTKIDEALAAVEKIVSEQI
;
A
#
# COMPACT_ATOMS: atom_id res chain seq x y z
N LEU A 1 -6.00 -44.73 31.24
CA LEU A 1 -7.16 -43.82 31.32
C LEU A 1 -6.90 -42.46 30.64
N ASN A 2 -5.70 -41.91 30.74
CA ASN A 2 -5.36 -40.60 30.12
C ASN A 2 -5.26 -40.64 28.61
N VAL A 3 -4.70 -41.72 28.02
CA VAL A 3 -4.55 -41.86 26.57
C VAL A 3 -5.87 -41.91 25.86
N ILE A 4 -6.84 -42.69 26.39
CA ILE A 4 -8.19 -42.84 25.83
C ILE A 4 -8.90 -41.47 25.86
N LYS A 5 -8.83 -40.73 26.96
CA LYS A 5 -9.44 -39.40 27.06
C LYS A 5 -8.82 -38.43 26.04
N MET A 6 -7.50 -38.52 25.84
CA MET A 6 -6.79 -37.69 24.85
C MET A 6 -7.24 -38.01 23.41
N ILE A 7 -7.37 -39.30 23.07
CA ILE A 7 -7.88 -39.73 21.76
C ILE A 7 -9.31 -39.23 21.51
N TYR A 8 -10.18 -39.33 22.50
CA TYR A 8 -11.54 -38.79 22.38
C TYR A 8 -11.57 -37.29 22.17
N ALA A 9 -10.79 -36.54 22.96
CA ALA A 9 -10.70 -35.08 22.84
C ALA A 9 -10.19 -34.68 21.45
N THR A 10 -9.14 -35.35 20.96
CA THR A 10 -8.58 -35.07 19.61
C THR A 10 -9.58 -35.38 18.49
N ASN A 11 -10.30 -36.52 18.59
CA ASN A 11 -11.30 -36.85 17.60
C ASN A 11 -12.49 -35.90 17.60
N THR A 12 -12.91 -35.40 18.79
CA THR A 12 -13.95 -34.39 18.87
C THR A 12 -13.48 -33.09 18.22
N LEU A 13 -12.27 -32.61 18.53
CA LEU A 13 -11.69 -31.41 17.94
C LEU A 13 -11.61 -31.52 16.42
N LEU A 14 -11.18 -32.67 15.88
CA LEU A 14 -11.13 -32.90 14.43
C LEU A 14 -12.52 -32.85 13.78
N LYS A 15 -13.54 -33.46 14.42
CA LYS A 15 -14.91 -33.41 13.93
C LYS A 15 -15.47 -31.97 13.95
N ASP A 16 -15.27 -31.25 15.04
CA ASP A 16 -15.77 -29.90 15.17
C ASP A 16 -15.08 -28.96 14.15
N THR A 17 -13.78 -29.18 13.93
CA THR A 17 -13.03 -28.45 12.90
C THR A 17 -13.54 -28.77 11.50
N ALA A 18 -13.84 -30.05 11.21
CA ALA A 18 -14.40 -30.46 9.91
C ALA A 18 -15.75 -29.79 9.65
N VAL A 19 -16.61 -29.73 10.67
CA VAL A 19 -17.92 -29.06 10.58
C VAL A 19 -17.73 -27.56 10.32
N ALA A 20 -16.85 -26.89 11.06
CA ALA A 20 -16.55 -25.46 10.90
C ALA A 20 -16.02 -25.15 9.49
N MET A 21 -15.19 -26.03 8.94
CA MET A 21 -14.62 -25.91 7.59
C MET A 21 -15.55 -26.43 6.49
N LYS A 22 -16.75 -26.88 6.83
CA LYS A 22 -17.74 -27.49 5.91
C LYS A 22 -17.15 -28.68 5.12
N VAL A 23 -16.44 -29.55 5.80
CA VAL A 23 -15.84 -30.77 5.24
C VAL A 23 -16.50 -31.97 5.86
N ASN A 24 -16.88 -32.95 5.03
CA ASN A 24 -17.58 -34.13 5.50
C ASN A 24 -16.64 -35.17 6.14
N ASN A 25 -15.39 -35.22 5.68
CA ASN A 25 -14.39 -36.15 6.18
C ASN A 25 -13.22 -35.37 6.81
N PRO A 26 -12.88 -35.62 8.09
CA PRO A 26 -11.72 -34.96 8.73
C PRO A 26 -10.39 -35.12 7.98
N SER A 27 -10.22 -36.18 7.20
CA SER A 27 -9.01 -36.40 6.38
C SER A 27 -8.82 -35.32 5.31
N ASP A 28 -9.89 -34.61 4.91
CA ASP A 28 -9.83 -33.57 3.88
C ASP A 28 -9.52 -32.18 4.46
N LEU A 29 -9.43 -32.07 5.80
CA LEU A 29 -9.12 -30.79 6.47
C LEU A 29 -7.85 -30.11 5.99
N PRO A 30 -6.70 -30.81 5.81
CA PRO A 30 -5.49 -30.16 5.31
C PRO A 30 -5.66 -29.56 3.91
N ALA A 31 -6.33 -30.31 3.02
CA ALA A 31 -6.60 -29.84 1.66
C ALA A 31 -7.55 -28.64 1.67
N LYS A 32 -8.60 -28.68 2.50
CA LYS A 32 -9.56 -27.58 2.66
C LYS A 32 -8.90 -26.34 3.23
N ALA A 33 -8.04 -26.47 4.24
CA ALA A 33 -7.30 -25.36 4.82
C ALA A 33 -6.37 -24.71 3.79
N ALA A 34 -5.68 -25.51 2.99
CA ALA A 34 -4.84 -25.01 1.90
C ALA A 34 -5.67 -24.25 0.85
N GLN A 35 -6.82 -24.78 0.47
CA GLN A 35 -7.75 -24.13 -0.47
C GLN A 35 -8.24 -22.78 0.08
N VAL A 36 -8.72 -22.73 1.32
CA VAL A 36 -9.20 -21.49 1.93
C VAL A 36 -8.11 -20.41 1.96
N ASN A 37 -6.88 -20.80 2.29
CA ASN A 37 -5.75 -19.87 2.26
C ASN A 37 -5.42 -19.38 0.84
N ALA A 38 -5.57 -20.23 -0.17
CA ALA A 38 -5.40 -19.83 -1.56
C ALA A 38 -6.50 -18.86 -2.01
N ASP A 39 -7.76 -19.18 -1.69
CA ASP A 39 -8.92 -18.35 -2.01
C ASP A 39 -8.85 -16.97 -1.34
N LEU A 40 -8.41 -16.90 -0.07
CA LEU A 40 -8.18 -15.63 0.62
C LEU A 40 -7.13 -14.79 -0.10
N LYS A 41 -6.00 -15.41 -0.47
CA LYS A 41 -4.93 -14.73 -1.21
C LYS A 41 -5.38 -14.21 -2.57
N GLU A 42 -6.22 -14.96 -3.26
CA GLU A 42 -6.81 -14.55 -4.53
C GLU A 42 -7.77 -13.38 -4.34
N LYS A 43 -8.63 -13.45 -3.32
CA LYS A 43 -9.55 -12.34 -2.99
C LYS A 43 -8.83 -11.07 -2.59
N ASP A 44 -7.76 -11.17 -1.82
CA ASP A 44 -6.93 -10.02 -1.48
C ASP A 44 -6.34 -9.37 -2.74
N ARG A 45 -5.85 -10.17 -3.69
CA ARG A 45 -5.34 -9.68 -4.98
C ARG A 45 -6.42 -9.02 -5.83
N GLU A 46 -7.63 -9.59 -5.87
CA GLU A 46 -8.78 -8.99 -6.58
C GLU A 46 -9.15 -7.64 -5.98
N ILE A 47 -9.26 -7.55 -4.66
CA ILE A 47 -9.55 -6.30 -3.95
C ILE A 47 -8.47 -5.24 -4.27
N GLU A 48 -7.21 -5.63 -4.24
CA GLU A 48 -6.09 -4.78 -4.56
C GLU A 48 -6.13 -4.27 -6.00
N SER A 49 -6.42 -5.16 -6.96
CA SER A 49 -6.61 -4.80 -8.36
C SER A 49 -7.77 -3.83 -8.57
N MET A 50 -8.90 -4.04 -7.86
CA MET A 50 -10.04 -3.14 -7.94
C MET A 50 -9.73 -1.76 -7.35
N ARG A 51 -9.06 -1.70 -6.19
CA ARG A 51 -8.58 -0.44 -5.59
C ARG A 51 -7.67 0.32 -6.53
N SER A 52 -6.75 -0.39 -7.17
CA SER A 52 -5.84 0.16 -8.17
C SER A 52 -6.57 0.77 -9.37
N LYS A 53 -7.58 0.09 -9.87
CA LYS A 53 -8.42 0.59 -10.97
C LYS A 53 -9.20 1.84 -10.55
N ILE A 54 -9.83 1.82 -9.38
CA ILE A 54 -10.57 2.98 -8.85
C ILE A 54 -9.64 4.19 -8.71
N ALA A 55 -8.46 3.99 -8.11
CA ALA A 55 -7.48 5.06 -7.94
C ALA A 55 -7.01 5.62 -9.30
N SER A 56 -6.77 4.76 -10.30
CA SER A 56 -6.36 5.22 -11.64
C SER A 56 -7.47 5.93 -12.43
N MET A 57 -8.73 5.57 -12.21
CA MET A 57 -9.88 6.25 -12.82
C MET A 57 -10.13 7.63 -12.21
N ASN A 58 -9.77 7.83 -10.96
CA ASN A 58 -9.97 9.08 -10.23
C ASN A 58 -8.77 10.03 -10.28
N LEU A 59 -7.76 9.75 -11.12
CA LEU A 59 -6.54 10.56 -11.19
C LEU A 59 -6.84 12.04 -11.48
N GLY A 60 -7.81 12.32 -12.36
CA GLY A 60 -8.25 13.68 -12.68
C GLY A 60 -8.77 14.41 -11.43
N SER A 61 -9.71 13.82 -10.71
CA SER A 61 -10.29 14.41 -9.50
C SER A 61 -9.28 14.51 -8.33
N ILE A 62 -8.33 13.61 -8.26
CA ILE A 62 -7.24 13.67 -7.27
C ILE A 62 -6.32 14.86 -7.56
N LEU A 63 -6.03 15.13 -8.84
CA LEU A 63 -5.24 16.28 -9.25
C LEU A 63 -5.98 17.62 -9.06
N ASP A 64 -7.29 17.62 -9.18
CA ASP A 64 -8.13 18.80 -8.95
C ASP A 64 -8.18 19.18 -7.46
N ASN A 65 -8.06 18.20 -6.57
CA ASN A 65 -8.00 18.38 -5.12
C ASN A 65 -6.57 18.50 -4.56
N ALA A 66 -5.56 18.61 -5.43
CA ALA A 66 -4.18 18.74 -5.01
C ALA A 66 -3.92 20.06 -4.28
N VAL A 67 -3.19 20.02 -3.18
CA VAL A 67 -2.75 21.21 -2.46
C VAL A 67 -1.62 21.88 -3.24
N GLU A 68 -1.67 23.20 -3.42
CA GLU A 68 -0.63 23.92 -4.13
C GLU A 68 0.28 24.68 -3.16
N VAL A 69 1.58 24.39 -3.24
CA VAL A 69 2.63 25.05 -2.45
C VAL A 69 3.70 25.61 -3.39
N LYS A 70 3.89 26.92 -3.37
CA LYS A 70 4.88 27.64 -4.22
C LYS A 70 4.78 27.26 -5.73
N GLY A 71 3.56 27.03 -6.22
CA GLY A 71 3.32 26.67 -7.62
C GLY A 71 3.67 25.21 -7.94
N VAL A 72 3.77 24.34 -6.93
CA VAL A 72 3.85 22.88 -7.07
C VAL A 72 2.58 22.25 -6.50
N LYS A 73 1.89 21.45 -7.30
CA LYS A 73 0.73 20.69 -6.85
C LYS A 73 1.19 19.44 -6.11
N ILE A 74 0.68 19.25 -4.90
CA ILE A 74 1.00 18.13 -4.03
C ILE A 74 -0.20 17.19 -3.99
N VAL A 75 0.00 15.95 -4.40
CA VAL A 75 -0.99 14.87 -4.35
C VAL A 75 -0.60 13.90 -3.26
N MET A 76 -1.50 13.67 -2.32
CA MET A 76 -1.35 12.69 -1.25
C MET A 76 -2.49 11.70 -1.30
N LEU A 77 -2.21 10.41 -1.27
CA LEU A 77 -3.22 9.36 -1.30
C LEU A 77 -2.78 8.19 -0.43
N SER A 78 -3.68 7.74 0.44
CA SER A 78 -3.53 6.52 1.23
C SER A 78 -4.52 5.43 0.78
N GLY A 79 -4.23 4.16 1.11
CA GLY A 79 -5.11 3.04 0.79
C GLY A 79 -5.05 2.54 -0.64
N THR A 80 -4.02 2.93 -1.39
CA THR A 80 -3.73 2.40 -2.73
C THR A 80 -3.05 1.04 -2.61
N GLY A 81 -3.29 0.16 -3.59
CA GLY A 81 -2.54 -1.07 -3.71
C GLY A 81 -1.07 -0.86 -4.01
N SER A 82 -0.17 -1.60 -3.34
CA SER A 82 1.26 -1.39 -3.57
C SER A 82 1.68 -1.66 -5.02
N ASP A 83 1.00 -2.57 -5.71
CA ASP A 83 1.24 -2.85 -7.14
C ASP A 83 0.83 -1.68 -8.04
N ALA A 84 -0.18 -0.90 -7.62
CA ALA A 84 -0.65 0.27 -8.35
C ALA A 84 0.17 1.53 -8.09
N LEU A 85 0.90 1.61 -6.99
CA LEU A 85 1.68 2.79 -6.63
C LEU A 85 2.61 3.23 -7.75
N ARG A 86 3.36 2.28 -8.31
CA ARG A 86 4.29 2.55 -9.40
C ARG A 86 3.57 3.01 -10.66
N THR A 87 2.51 2.29 -11.05
CA THR A 87 1.73 2.63 -12.24
C THR A 87 1.09 4.01 -12.13
N MET A 88 0.60 4.38 -10.95
CA MET A 88 0.05 5.72 -10.70
C MET A 88 1.12 6.80 -10.74
N CYS A 89 2.27 6.55 -10.12
CA CYS A 89 3.41 7.46 -10.17
C CYS A 89 3.88 7.68 -11.62
N ASP A 90 4.00 6.61 -12.41
CA ASP A 90 4.40 6.69 -13.82
C ASP A 90 3.38 7.50 -14.63
N LYS A 91 2.08 7.25 -14.45
CA LYS A 91 1.03 8.04 -15.12
C LYS A 91 1.09 9.52 -14.77
N ILE A 92 1.22 9.88 -13.48
CA ILE A 92 1.33 11.28 -13.06
C ILE A 92 2.54 11.94 -13.70
N ARG A 93 3.70 11.25 -13.70
CA ARG A 93 4.93 11.77 -14.26
C ARG A 93 4.85 11.97 -15.77
N ASP A 94 4.27 11.00 -16.50
CA ASP A 94 4.32 10.95 -17.95
C ASP A 94 3.20 11.79 -18.58
N GLU A 95 1.97 11.75 -18.02
CA GLU A 95 0.83 12.49 -18.56
C GLU A 95 0.84 13.99 -18.20
N LYS A 96 1.53 14.37 -17.14
CA LYS A 96 1.55 15.74 -16.59
C LYS A 96 2.96 16.31 -16.45
N SER A 97 3.88 15.92 -17.33
CA SER A 97 5.30 16.31 -17.27
C SER A 97 5.54 17.81 -17.21
N ASP A 98 4.68 18.59 -17.87
CA ASP A 98 4.79 20.06 -18.00
C ASP A 98 4.17 20.82 -16.80
N THR A 99 3.41 20.14 -15.98
CA THR A 99 2.84 20.69 -14.75
C THR A 99 3.72 20.29 -13.56
N ALA A 100 4.05 21.23 -12.68
CA ALA A 100 4.82 20.94 -11.49
C ALA A 100 3.95 20.17 -10.48
N ILE A 101 4.05 18.85 -10.48
CA ILE A 101 3.28 17.94 -9.61
C ILE A 101 4.24 17.04 -8.86
N VAL A 102 3.98 16.89 -7.57
CA VAL A 102 4.59 15.90 -6.68
C VAL A 102 3.48 15.01 -6.14
N ALA A 103 3.65 13.72 -6.21
CA ALA A 103 2.72 12.80 -5.60
C ALA A 103 3.43 11.93 -4.56
N VAL A 104 2.78 11.76 -3.41
CA VAL A 104 3.18 10.80 -2.37
C VAL A 104 2.00 9.86 -2.13
N LEU A 105 2.20 8.61 -2.46
CA LEU A 105 1.18 7.58 -2.41
C LEU A 105 1.56 6.53 -1.37
N ALA A 106 0.60 6.14 -0.53
CA ALA A 106 0.78 5.07 0.45
C ALA A 106 -0.09 3.87 0.08
N GLY A 107 0.50 2.69 0.10
CA GLY A 107 -0.17 1.43 -0.20
C GLY A 107 0.17 0.35 0.81
N VAL A 108 -0.75 -0.60 0.98
CA VAL A 108 -0.56 -1.77 1.85
C VAL A 108 -0.80 -3.03 1.02
N LEU A 109 0.13 -3.97 1.08
CA LEU A 109 0.02 -5.30 0.48
C LEU A 109 0.55 -6.35 1.46
N ASP A 110 -0.22 -7.41 1.69
CA ASP A 110 0.15 -8.51 2.60
C ASP A 110 0.60 -8.02 4.00
N GLY A 111 -0.06 -6.98 4.51
CA GLY A 111 0.27 -6.38 5.81
C GLY A 111 1.56 -5.53 5.83
N LYS A 112 2.19 -5.32 4.67
CA LYS A 112 3.35 -4.45 4.52
C LYS A 112 2.96 -3.14 3.86
N ALA A 113 3.20 -2.03 4.54
CA ALA A 113 2.96 -0.72 3.98
C ALA A 113 4.18 -0.19 3.24
N THR A 114 3.92 0.44 2.11
CA THR A 114 4.93 1.02 1.22
C THR A 114 4.51 2.43 0.82
N LEU A 115 5.47 3.34 0.78
CA LEU A 115 5.33 4.68 0.22
C LEU A 115 5.98 4.73 -1.16
N ALA A 116 5.34 5.42 -2.09
CA ALA A 116 5.94 5.80 -3.37
C ALA A 116 5.82 7.31 -3.55
N ALA A 117 6.87 7.93 -4.01
CA ALA A 117 6.86 9.35 -4.38
C ALA A 117 7.30 9.52 -5.82
N THR A 118 6.67 10.46 -6.52
CA THR A 118 7.07 10.87 -7.86
C THR A 118 7.06 12.38 -7.98
N ALA A 119 7.96 12.91 -8.80
CA ALA A 119 8.02 14.33 -9.13
C ALA A 119 8.13 14.49 -10.65
N THR A 120 7.24 15.27 -11.24
CA THR A 120 7.30 15.63 -12.67
C THR A 120 8.56 16.42 -12.99
N LYS A 121 8.91 16.49 -14.27
CA LYS A 121 10.09 17.29 -14.72
C LYS A 121 9.99 18.75 -14.28
N ALA A 122 8.79 19.32 -14.38
CA ALA A 122 8.53 20.70 -13.95
C ALA A 122 8.69 20.89 -12.43
N ALA A 123 8.30 19.90 -11.60
CA ALA A 123 8.53 19.95 -10.16
C ALA A 123 10.01 19.78 -9.80
N GLN A 124 10.73 18.90 -10.51
CA GLN A 124 12.17 18.74 -10.32
C GLN A 124 12.95 20.02 -10.69
N ALA A 125 12.53 20.72 -11.73
CA ALA A 125 13.12 22.01 -12.11
C ALA A 125 12.94 23.08 -11.01
N LYS A 126 11.93 22.95 -10.15
CA LYS A 126 11.72 23.80 -8.98
C LYS A 126 12.49 23.35 -7.73
N GLY A 127 13.26 22.25 -7.81
CA GLY A 127 14.11 21.76 -6.72
C GLY A 127 13.57 20.52 -6.01
N VAL A 128 12.35 20.09 -6.29
CA VAL A 128 11.74 18.92 -5.60
C VAL A 128 12.38 17.63 -6.07
N LYS A 129 12.77 16.78 -5.12
CA LYS A 129 13.36 15.46 -5.36
C LYS A 129 12.56 14.38 -4.65
N ALA A 130 11.93 13.48 -5.41
CA ALA A 130 11.12 12.40 -4.89
C ALA A 130 11.89 11.50 -3.90
N GLY A 131 13.18 11.24 -4.16
CA GLY A 131 14.03 10.43 -3.28
C GLY A 131 14.25 11.05 -1.90
N VAL A 132 14.43 12.36 -1.82
CA VAL A 132 14.58 13.10 -0.56
C VAL A 132 13.23 13.13 0.17
N LEU A 133 12.16 13.42 -0.55
CA LEU A 133 10.82 13.51 -0.03
C LEU A 133 10.37 12.17 0.59
N VAL A 134 10.44 11.07 -0.16
CA VAL A 134 10.00 9.76 0.33
C VAL A 134 10.81 9.29 1.53
N LYS A 135 12.11 9.61 1.56
CA LYS A 135 12.97 9.27 2.70
C LYS A 135 12.55 10.03 3.96
N ALA A 136 12.27 11.32 3.86
CA ALA A 136 11.83 12.14 4.98
C ALA A 136 10.47 11.66 5.51
N VAL A 137 9.51 11.39 4.62
CA VAL A 137 8.18 10.86 4.98
C VAL A 137 8.29 9.46 5.63
N ALA A 138 9.13 8.58 5.08
CA ALA A 138 9.32 7.25 5.64
C ALA A 138 9.95 7.28 7.04
N GLN A 139 10.86 8.20 7.32
CA GLN A 139 11.47 8.36 8.65
C GLN A 139 10.44 8.68 9.73
N LEU A 140 9.37 9.42 9.41
CA LEU A 140 8.28 9.71 10.35
C LEU A 140 7.51 8.44 10.75
N THR A 141 7.48 7.43 9.86
CA THR A 141 6.88 6.12 10.14
C THR A 141 7.88 5.10 10.69
N GLY A 142 9.10 5.53 11.03
CA GLY A 142 10.20 4.64 11.45
C GLY A 142 10.72 3.75 10.33
N GLY A 143 10.27 3.97 9.10
CA GLY A 143 10.68 3.24 7.91
C GLY A 143 11.95 3.82 7.26
N ASN A 144 12.30 3.29 6.11
CA ASN A 144 13.44 3.75 5.33
C ASN A 144 13.20 3.48 3.83
N GLY A 145 13.85 4.28 3.01
CA GLY A 145 13.79 4.13 1.57
C GLY A 145 14.53 5.27 0.86
N GLY A 146 14.28 5.38 -0.43
CA GLY A 146 14.89 6.39 -1.28
C GLY A 146 14.74 5.99 -2.74
N GLY A 147 15.40 6.73 -3.62
CA GLY A 147 15.36 6.49 -5.04
C GLY A 147 15.90 7.66 -5.84
N LYS A 148 15.46 7.76 -7.08
CA LYS A 148 15.84 8.83 -8.00
C LYS A 148 15.04 10.10 -7.72
N PRO A 149 15.45 11.25 -8.28
CA PRO A 149 14.71 12.50 -8.15
C PRO A 149 13.30 12.47 -8.74
N ASP A 150 13.07 11.63 -9.76
CA ASP A 150 11.80 11.48 -10.47
C ASP A 150 10.87 10.46 -9.82
N PHE A 151 11.42 9.40 -9.21
CA PHE A 151 10.68 8.31 -8.59
C PHE A 151 11.46 7.65 -7.45
N ALA A 152 10.77 7.40 -6.34
CA ALA A 152 11.36 6.73 -5.19
C ALA A 152 10.32 5.94 -4.41
N MET A 153 10.77 4.93 -3.68
CA MET A 153 9.93 4.08 -2.82
C MET A 153 10.56 3.91 -1.44
N ALA A 154 9.72 3.70 -0.45
CA ALA A 154 10.14 3.43 0.92
C ALA A 154 9.21 2.43 1.61
N GLY A 155 9.79 1.61 2.49
CA GLY A 155 9.00 0.79 3.39
C GLY A 155 8.54 1.59 4.60
N VAL A 156 7.33 1.31 5.08
CA VAL A 156 6.74 1.86 6.29
C VAL A 156 6.86 0.82 7.39
N LYS A 157 7.33 1.23 8.58
CA LYS A 157 7.42 0.33 9.73
C LYS A 157 6.18 0.43 10.62
N ASP A 158 5.72 1.65 10.87
CA ASP A 158 4.52 1.94 11.66
C ASP A 158 3.41 2.50 10.76
N GLN A 159 2.43 1.63 10.45
CA GLN A 159 1.33 1.97 9.55
C GLN A 159 0.36 3.00 10.15
N THR A 160 0.28 3.10 11.48
CA THR A 160 -0.62 4.04 12.16
C THR A 160 -0.22 5.50 11.96
N LYS A 161 1.03 5.74 11.55
CA LYS A 161 1.60 7.06 11.31
C LYS A 161 1.56 7.50 9.85
N ILE A 162 0.95 6.73 8.96
CA ILE A 162 0.90 7.06 7.53
C ILE A 162 0.22 8.41 7.29
N ASP A 163 -0.93 8.65 7.92
CA ASP A 163 -1.70 9.89 7.71
C ASP A 163 -0.95 11.11 8.28
N GLU A 164 -0.29 10.96 9.43
CA GLU A 164 0.57 12.00 9.99
C GLU A 164 1.78 12.29 9.09
N ALA A 165 2.40 11.24 8.56
CA ALA A 165 3.54 11.37 7.65
C ALA A 165 3.13 12.01 6.32
N LEU A 166 1.95 11.71 5.79
CA LEU A 166 1.41 12.38 4.60
C LEU A 166 1.10 13.84 4.87
N ALA A 167 0.55 14.20 6.02
CA ALA A 167 0.30 15.60 6.39
C ALA A 167 1.60 16.44 6.45
N ALA A 168 2.74 15.82 6.75
CA ALA A 168 4.03 16.51 6.75
C ALA A 168 4.62 16.78 5.34
N VAL A 169 4.05 16.18 4.29
CA VAL A 169 4.56 16.29 2.91
C VAL A 169 4.61 17.75 2.44
N GLU A 170 3.59 18.54 2.73
CA GLU A 170 3.51 19.95 2.34
C GLU A 170 4.70 20.76 2.89
N LYS A 171 5.01 20.56 4.18
CA LYS A 171 6.13 21.22 4.83
C LYS A 171 7.47 20.78 4.21
N ILE A 172 7.65 19.48 4.01
CA ILE A 172 8.89 18.92 3.43
C ILE A 172 9.12 19.43 2.01
N VAL A 173 8.05 19.51 1.19
CA VAL A 173 8.13 20.07 -0.17
C VAL A 173 8.45 21.57 -0.12
N SER A 174 7.83 22.32 0.79
CA SER A 174 8.12 23.75 0.98
C SER A 174 9.56 24.03 1.37
N GLU A 175 10.22 23.11 2.07
CA GLU A 175 11.64 23.21 2.48
C GLU A 175 12.60 22.84 1.34
N GLN A 176 12.15 22.11 0.32
CA GLN A 176 12.97 21.75 -0.84
C GLN A 176 12.99 22.84 -1.93
N ILE A 177 11.94 23.67 -1.98
CA ILE A 177 11.73 24.78 -2.91
C ILE A 177 12.15 26.12 -2.24
#